data_ba77f134140bc9e43b503c3714e95ea6
#
_entry.id   ba77f134140bc9e43b503c3714e95ea6
#
_cell.length_a   1.000
_cell.length_b   1.000
_cell.length_c   1.000
_cell.angle_alpha   90.00
_cell.angle_beta   90.00
_cell.angle_gamma   90.00
#
_symmetry.space_group_name_H-M   'P 1'
#
loop_
_entity.id
_entity.type
_entity.pdbx_description
1 polymer ?
#
loop_
_entity_poly.entity_id
_entity_poly.type
_entity_poly.pdbx_seq_one_letter_code
_entity_poly.pdbx_strand_id
1 'polypeptide(L)'
;VSNMYDAIVGFPSQIQTAFSIMEDWSSKYQYLDINNILILGMGGSAIGGDVSRVIIQNECRVPILVNRSYNIPKWVNERTLVIASSYSGNTEETLSAFNQCKAAGSKIIVMTTGGEIQKLANSNNLDSILLPAGLQPRAALGLSMSLTLITLNKLGFTSDSILDELYYSFEELTKRCDELSDCEDKNPAVILANEIHTMCPIIYGSEDLTWVAALRLRGQLEENAKMLAFHHIIPEQNHNEIEGWSCHPDLLATKCIIWLRDEDDHPRSLGRMDVTSKLLESQVGKQFQI
;
A
#
# COMPACT_ATOMS: atom_id res chain seq x y z
N VAL A 1 -3.37 7.79 -21.81
CA VAL A 1 -3.70 7.49 -20.40
C VAL A 1 -4.57 6.26 -20.45
N SER A 2 -4.08 5.14 -19.91
CA SER A 2 -4.86 3.90 -19.83
C SER A 2 -6.18 4.15 -19.09
N ASN A 3 -7.25 3.53 -19.52
CA ASN A 3 -8.51 3.52 -18.78
C ASN A 3 -8.24 2.92 -17.40
N MET A 4 -8.84 3.46 -16.33
CA MET A 4 -8.65 2.94 -14.96
C MET A 4 -9.13 1.49 -14.83
N TYR A 5 -10.18 1.12 -15.52
CA TYR A 5 -10.65 -0.27 -15.59
C TYR A 5 -9.55 -1.21 -16.13
N ASP A 6 -8.92 -0.87 -17.26
CA ASP A 6 -7.83 -1.66 -17.82
C ASP A 6 -6.64 -1.79 -16.85
N ALA A 7 -6.37 -0.72 -16.08
CA ALA A 7 -5.31 -0.72 -15.08
C ALA A 7 -5.62 -1.61 -13.87
N ILE A 8 -6.91 -1.72 -13.49
CA ILE A 8 -7.36 -2.61 -12.40
C ILE A 8 -7.29 -4.07 -12.85
N VAL A 9 -7.86 -4.38 -14.01
CA VAL A 9 -7.82 -5.75 -14.57
C VAL A 9 -6.38 -6.19 -14.87
N GLY A 10 -5.53 -5.25 -15.31
CA GLY A 10 -4.10 -5.50 -15.54
C GLY A 10 -3.23 -5.53 -14.28
N PHE A 11 -3.80 -5.41 -13.07
CA PHE A 11 -2.99 -5.39 -11.84
C PHE A 11 -2.13 -6.65 -11.66
N PRO A 12 -2.61 -7.88 -11.86
CA PRO A 12 -1.78 -9.07 -11.71
C PRO A 12 -0.55 -9.07 -12.63
N SER A 13 -0.69 -8.58 -13.87
CA SER A 13 0.42 -8.53 -14.83
C SER A 13 1.57 -7.61 -14.38
N GLN A 14 1.31 -6.69 -13.46
CA GLN A 14 2.36 -5.85 -12.86
C GLN A 14 3.33 -6.68 -12.00
N ILE A 15 2.86 -7.75 -11.36
CA ILE A 15 3.68 -8.68 -10.59
C ILE A 15 4.65 -9.40 -11.53
N GLN A 16 4.16 -9.94 -12.64
CA GLN A 16 5.02 -10.58 -13.67
C GLN A 16 6.03 -9.60 -14.26
N THR A 17 5.58 -8.36 -14.52
CA THR A 17 6.46 -7.30 -15.02
C THR A 17 7.58 -7.00 -14.01
N ALA A 18 7.27 -6.99 -12.71
CA ALA A 18 8.27 -6.79 -11.67
C ALA A 18 9.32 -7.92 -11.64
N PHE A 19 8.89 -9.19 -11.77
CA PHE A 19 9.83 -10.31 -11.91
C PHE A 19 10.74 -10.13 -13.12
N SER A 20 10.17 -9.80 -14.29
CA SER A 20 10.96 -9.59 -15.53
C SER A 20 11.97 -8.44 -15.39
N ILE A 21 11.58 -7.32 -14.76
CA ILE A 21 12.50 -6.21 -14.51
C ILE A 21 13.65 -6.63 -13.59
N MET A 22 13.35 -7.48 -12.61
CA MET A 22 14.33 -7.89 -11.60
C MET A 22 15.13 -9.12 -11.97
N GLU A 23 14.84 -9.80 -13.08
CA GLU A 23 15.55 -11.00 -13.52
C GLU A 23 17.06 -10.73 -13.65
N ASP A 24 17.43 -9.71 -14.42
CA ASP A 24 18.81 -9.33 -14.66
C ASP A 24 19.32 -8.23 -13.70
N TRP A 25 18.46 -7.73 -12.82
CA TRP A 25 18.87 -6.68 -11.88
C TRP A 25 19.74 -7.25 -10.76
N SER A 26 20.88 -6.63 -10.58
CA SER A 26 21.75 -6.85 -9.42
C SER A 26 22.21 -5.52 -8.87
N SER A 27 22.40 -5.46 -7.55
CA SER A 27 22.93 -4.27 -6.91
C SER A 27 24.40 -4.05 -7.28
N LYS A 28 24.78 -2.81 -7.55
CA LYS A 28 26.18 -2.39 -7.76
C LYS A 28 27.00 -2.44 -6.48
N TYR A 29 26.32 -2.33 -5.35
CA TYR A 29 26.92 -2.20 -4.02
C TYR A 29 26.46 -3.32 -3.08
N GLN A 30 27.29 -3.57 -2.07
CA GLN A 30 26.88 -4.42 -0.95
C GLN A 30 26.17 -3.58 0.11
N TYR A 31 24.97 -4.00 0.48
CA TYR A 31 24.14 -3.35 1.49
C TYR A 31 24.30 -4.05 2.85
N LEU A 32 25.55 -4.03 3.36
CA LEU A 32 25.91 -4.63 4.65
C LEU A 32 25.65 -3.66 5.80
N ASP A 33 25.53 -4.21 7.00
CA ASP A 33 25.36 -3.44 8.26
C ASP A 33 24.16 -2.50 8.29
N ILE A 34 23.09 -2.87 7.58
CA ILE A 34 21.83 -2.15 7.63
C ILE A 34 21.11 -2.47 8.94
N ASN A 35 20.67 -1.45 9.66
CA ASN A 35 19.92 -1.59 10.91
C ASN A 35 18.50 -1.01 10.84
N ASN A 36 18.15 -0.36 9.75
CA ASN A 36 16.77 0.08 9.47
C ASN A 36 16.59 0.35 7.96
N ILE A 37 15.32 0.31 7.52
CA ILE A 37 14.92 0.57 6.14
C ILE A 37 13.96 1.75 6.14
N LEU A 38 14.20 2.72 5.25
CA LEU A 38 13.33 3.88 5.03
C LEU A 38 12.82 3.86 3.60
N ILE A 39 11.52 3.75 3.42
CA ILE A 39 10.89 3.85 2.10
C ILE A 39 10.35 5.27 1.94
N LEU A 40 10.86 6.01 0.96
CA LEU A 40 10.36 7.34 0.62
C LEU A 40 9.32 7.22 -0.49
N GLY A 41 8.19 7.87 -0.34
CA GLY A 41 7.17 7.90 -1.38
C GLY A 41 5.90 8.63 -0.97
N MET A 42 5.05 8.90 -1.97
CA MET A 42 3.72 9.47 -1.80
C MET A 42 2.69 8.63 -2.54
N GLY A 43 1.41 8.67 -2.13
CA GLY A 43 0.32 8.00 -2.81
C GLY A 43 0.60 6.52 -3.13
N GLY A 44 0.51 6.14 -4.41
CA GLY A 44 0.74 4.77 -4.88
C GLY A 44 2.13 4.21 -4.56
N SER A 45 3.17 5.06 -4.60
CA SER A 45 4.54 4.63 -4.25
C SER A 45 4.70 4.36 -2.75
N ALA A 46 4.07 5.16 -1.90
CA ALA A 46 4.12 4.97 -0.45
C ALA A 46 3.31 3.75 0.00
N ILE A 47 2.11 3.56 -0.55
CA ILE A 47 1.26 2.41 -0.18
C ILE A 47 1.91 1.07 -0.60
N GLY A 48 2.67 1.05 -1.70
CA GLY A 48 3.48 -0.12 -2.08
C GLY A 48 4.49 -0.49 -0.99
N GLY A 49 5.13 0.51 -0.39
CA GLY A 49 6.02 0.32 0.76
C GLY A 49 5.30 -0.18 2.01
N ASP A 50 4.09 0.35 2.32
CA ASP A 50 3.33 -0.13 3.46
C ASP A 50 2.85 -1.58 3.29
N VAL A 51 2.34 -1.94 2.10
CA VAL A 51 1.95 -3.32 1.80
C VAL A 51 3.15 -4.24 1.94
N SER A 52 4.31 -3.87 1.36
CA SER A 52 5.53 -4.66 1.50
C SER A 52 5.93 -4.81 2.97
N ARG A 53 5.88 -3.74 3.77
CA ARG A 53 6.18 -3.77 5.21
C ARG A 53 5.28 -4.73 5.97
N VAL A 54 3.98 -4.70 5.70
CA VAL A 54 3.00 -5.59 6.37
C VAL A 54 3.26 -7.05 6.01
N ILE A 55 3.48 -7.36 4.73
CA ILE A 55 3.74 -8.72 4.26
C ILE A 55 4.96 -9.35 4.94
N ILE A 56 6.05 -8.58 5.07
CA ILE A 56 7.32 -9.12 5.61
C ILE A 56 7.58 -8.78 7.07
N GLN A 57 6.61 -8.22 7.81
CA GLN A 57 6.81 -7.73 9.18
C GLN A 57 7.26 -8.82 10.17
N ASN A 58 6.86 -10.08 9.94
CA ASN A 58 7.21 -11.21 10.80
C ASN A 58 8.56 -11.86 10.42
N GLU A 59 9.14 -11.48 9.29
CA GLU A 59 10.36 -12.05 8.75
C GLU A 59 11.54 -11.07 8.75
N CYS A 60 11.29 -9.83 8.33
CA CYS A 60 12.31 -8.80 8.26
C CYS A 60 12.79 -8.40 9.66
N ARG A 61 14.09 -8.62 9.94
CA ARG A 61 14.67 -8.38 11.28
C ARG A 61 15.00 -6.93 11.58
N VAL A 62 14.89 -6.04 10.59
CA VAL A 62 15.14 -4.62 10.77
C VAL A 62 13.85 -3.83 10.60
N PRO A 63 13.64 -2.74 11.38
CA PRO A 63 12.43 -1.94 11.27
C PRO A 63 12.35 -1.26 9.89
N ILE A 64 11.12 -1.23 9.35
CA ILE A 64 10.80 -0.54 8.11
C ILE A 64 9.86 0.62 8.41
N LEU A 65 10.23 1.81 7.97
CA LEU A 65 9.38 3.01 8.04
C LEU A 65 9.07 3.52 6.63
N VAL A 66 7.82 3.88 6.38
CA VAL A 66 7.41 4.57 5.15
C VAL A 66 7.27 6.07 5.45
N ASN A 67 8.08 6.88 4.81
CA ASN A 67 8.12 8.34 4.98
C ASN A 67 7.35 9.04 3.87
N ARG A 68 6.35 9.84 4.27
CA ARG A 68 5.50 10.66 3.41
C ARG A 68 5.73 12.16 3.64
N SER A 69 6.85 12.51 4.26
CA SER A 69 7.14 13.90 4.67
C SER A 69 8.30 14.47 3.86
N TYR A 70 8.38 15.80 3.81
CA TYR A 70 9.54 16.52 3.33
C TYR A 70 10.80 16.24 4.14
N ASN A 71 10.66 15.99 5.44
CA ASN A 71 11.77 15.75 6.35
C ASN A 71 11.96 14.26 6.64
N ILE A 72 13.17 13.89 6.97
CA ILE A 72 13.51 12.53 7.41
C ILE A 72 13.67 12.45 8.94
N PRO A 73 13.48 11.27 9.55
CA PRO A 73 13.77 11.05 10.95
C PRO A 73 15.28 11.26 11.27
N LYS A 74 15.57 11.77 12.47
CA LYS A 74 16.96 12.05 12.90
C LYS A 74 17.85 10.82 13.05
N TRP A 75 17.28 9.61 13.11
CA TRP A 75 18.05 8.37 13.21
C TRP A 75 18.58 7.87 11.86
N VAL A 76 18.18 8.50 10.75
CA VAL A 76 18.68 8.16 9.41
C VAL A 76 20.17 8.48 9.30
N ASN A 77 20.96 7.50 8.87
CA ASN A 77 22.41 7.57 8.80
C ASN A 77 22.96 6.61 7.72
N GLU A 78 24.29 6.40 7.71
CA GLU A 78 24.99 5.51 6.77
C GLU A 78 24.61 4.02 6.88
N ARG A 79 23.93 3.61 7.96
CA ARG A 79 23.41 2.24 8.18
C ARG A 79 21.93 2.12 7.83
N THR A 80 21.36 3.15 7.23
CA THR A 80 19.99 3.14 6.73
C THR A 80 19.96 2.76 5.26
N LEU A 81 19.17 1.71 4.91
CA LEU A 81 18.79 1.45 3.53
C LEU A 81 17.59 2.33 3.17
N VAL A 82 17.71 3.11 2.13
CA VAL A 82 16.63 3.96 1.60
C VAL A 82 16.15 3.41 0.27
N ILE A 83 14.86 3.12 0.17
CA ILE A 83 14.17 2.84 -1.10
C ILE A 83 13.40 4.10 -1.48
N ALA A 84 13.93 4.88 -2.41
CA ALA A 84 13.31 6.12 -2.87
C ALA A 84 12.37 5.82 -4.05
N SER A 85 11.08 5.64 -3.75
CA SER A 85 10.05 5.27 -4.72
C SER A 85 9.26 6.50 -5.16
N SER A 86 9.39 6.86 -6.43
CA SER A 86 8.60 7.94 -7.06
C SER A 86 8.27 7.57 -8.49
N TYR A 87 7.01 7.19 -8.75
CA TYR A 87 6.60 6.78 -10.10
C TYR A 87 6.89 7.87 -11.14
N SER A 88 6.51 9.12 -10.88
CA SER A 88 6.81 10.25 -11.78
C SER A 88 8.26 10.71 -11.76
N GLY A 89 8.99 10.39 -10.70
CA GLY A 89 10.35 10.88 -10.46
C GLY A 89 10.49 12.35 -10.07
N ASN A 90 9.36 13.06 -9.89
CA ASN A 90 9.34 14.51 -9.65
C ASN A 90 8.54 14.90 -8.38
N THR A 91 8.22 13.95 -7.53
CA THR A 91 7.46 14.21 -6.30
C THR A 91 8.32 15.02 -5.33
N GLU A 92 7.88 16.23 -4.99
CA GLU A 92 8.65 17.22 -4.23
C GLU A 92 9.07 16.68 -2.85
N GLU A 93 8.14 16.06 -2.12
CA GLU A 93 8.41 15.47 -0.80
C GLU A 93 9.47 14.38 -0.88
N THR A 94 9.37 13.50 -1.89
CA THR A 94 10.34 12.42 -2.10
C THR A 94 11.72 12.96 -2.46
N LEU A 95 11.80 13.99 -3.30
CA LEU A 95 13.07 14.64 -3.67
C LEU A 95 13.71 15.35 -2.48
N SER A 96 12.91 16.04 -1.64
CA SER A 96 13.39 16.68 -0.43
C SER A 96 13.99 15.65 0.54
N ALA A 97 13.23 14.60 0.85
CA ALA A 97 13.67 13.52 1.73
C ALA A 97 14.90 12.76 1.17
N PHE A 98 14.93 12.51 -0.14
CA PHE A 98 16.05 11.88 -0.84
C PHE A 98 17.36 12.66 -0.62
N ASN A 99 17.33 14.00 -0.82
CA ASN A 99 18.51 14.84 -0.65
C ASN A 99 19.02 14.82 0.80
N GLN A 100 18.14 14.78 1.78
CA GLN A 100 18.50 14.67 3.19
C GLN A 100 19.11 13.29 3.51
N CYS A 101 18.51 12.20 3.01
CA CYS A 101 19.06 10.85 3.16
C CYS A 101 20.46 10.74 2.56
N LYS A 102 20.65 11.33 1.37
CA LYS A 102 21.97 11.40 0.73
C LYS A 102 22.98 12.17 1.59
N ALA A 103 22.58 13.32 2.13
CA ALA A 103 23.45 14.12 3.03
C ALA A 103 23.78 13.37 4.33
N ALA A 104 22.89 12.50 4.80
CA ALA A 104 23.11 11.63 5.96
C ALA A 104 24.01 10.41 5.64
N GLY A 105 24.45 10.23 4.40
CA GLY A 105 25.30 9.12 3.98
C GLY A 105 24.56 7.79 3.79
N SER A 106 23.23 7.81 3.74
CA SER A 106 22.42 6.60 3.63
C SER A 106 22.68 5.83 2.32
N LYS A 107 22.45 4.55 2.33
CA LYS A 107 22.53 3.67 1.17
C LYS A 107 21.20 3.72 0.41
N ILE A 108 21.21 4.19 -0.84
CA ILE A 108 19.97 4.54 -1.55
C ILE A 108 19.81 3.70 -2.81
N ILE A 109 18.59 3.15 -2.99
CA ILE A 109 18.10 2.55 -4.23
C ILE A 109 16.91 3.39 -4.70
N VAL A 110 16.87 3.72 -5.99
CA VAL A 110 15.80 4.52 -6.60
C VAL A 110 14.87 3.63 -7.42
N MET A 111 13.56 3.78 -7.25
CA MET A 111 12.52 3.14 -8.06
C MET A 111 11.66 4.20 -8.75
N THR A 112 11.71 4.28 -10.09
CA THR A 112 11.04 5.37 -10.82
C THR A 112 10.84 5.03 -12.29
N THR A 113 9.93 5.73 -12.98
CA THR A 113 9.86 5.70 -14.45
C THR A 113 10.81 6.70 -15.11
N GLY A 114 11.50 7.56 -14.35
CA GLY A 114 12.39 8.61 -14.85
C GLY A 114 12.38 9.84 -13.95
N GLY A 115 12.34 11.02 -14.56
CA GLY A 115 12.25 12.30 -13.86
C GLY A 115 13.55 12.76 -13.19
N GLU A 116 13.41 13.70 -12.26
CA GLU A 116 14.55 14.30 -11.57
C GLU A 116 15.29 13.32 -10.66
N ILE A 117 14.54 12.44 -9.97
CA ILE A 117 15.15 11.45 -9.08
C ILE A 117 16.05 10.47 -9.85
N GLN A 118 15.71 10.14 -11.12
CA GLN A 118 16.56 9.29 -11.97
C GLN A 118 17.85 10.01 -12.35
N LYS A 119 17.78 11.31 -12.67
CA LYS A 119 18.98 12.11 -12.94
C LYS A 119 19.90 12.16 -11.73
N LEU A 120 19.30 12.34 -10.52
CA LEU A 120 20.02 12.31 -9.26
C LEU A 120 20.67 10.94 -8.99
N ALA A 121 19.95 9.85 -9.27
CA ALA A 121 20.51 8.50 -9.16
C ALA A 121 21.73 8.31 -10.07
N ASN A 122 21.61 8.70 -11.33
CA ASN A 122 22.69 8.59 -12.33
C ASN A 122 23.91 9.45 -11.96
N SER A 123 23.69 10.72 -11.60
CA SER A 123 24.79 11.65 -11.24
C SER A 123 25.53 11.26 -9.96
N ASN A 124 24.90 10.48 -9.09
CA ASN A 124 25.51 9.98 -7.86
C ASN A 124 25.87 8.49 -7.95
N ASN A 125 25.76 7.90 -9.13
CA ASN A 125 26.02 6.48 -9.39
C ASN A 125 25.28 5.52 -8.44
N LEU A 126 24.02 5.83 -8.07
CA LEU A 126 23.22 5.01 -7.20
C LEU A 126 22.59 3.82 -7.96
N ASP A 127 22.18 2.79 -7.22
CA ASP A 127 21.32 1.75 -7.76
C ASP A 127 19.96 2.32 -8.12
N SER A 128 19.44 1.89 -9.28
CA SER A 128 18.11 2.28 -9.72
C SER A 128 17.38 1.14 -10.42
N ILE A 129 16.06 1.12 -10.27
CA ILE A 129 15.14 0.20 -10.89
C ILE A 129 14.17 1.04 -11.71
N LEU A 130 14.20 0.85 -13.03
CA LEU A 130 13.32 1.59 -13.95
C LEU A 130 12.00 0.84 -14.12
N LEU A 131 10.90 1.54 -13.83
CA LEU A 131 9.55 1.06 -14.02
C LEU A 131 9.04 1.45 -15.41
N PRO A 132 8.15 0.64 -16.02
CA PRO A 132 7.46 1.04 -17.24
C PRO A 132 6.57 2.27 -16.97
N ALA A 133 6.61 3.23 -17.87
CA ALA A 133 5.74 4.39 -17.85
C ALA A 133 4.35 4.07 -18.46
N GLY A 134 3.38 4.94 -18.27
CA GLY A 134 2.06 4.87 -18.91
C GLY A 134 0.89 4.61 -17.96
N LEU A 135 1.14 4.15 -16.74
CA LEU A 135 0.12 4.05 -15.70
C LEU A 135 -0.04 5.38 -14.94
N GLN A 136 -1.19 5.55 -14.33
CA GLN A 136 -1.33 6.56 -13.29
C GLN A 136 -0.62 6.05 -12.01
N PRO A 137 0.03 6.92 -11.20
CA PRO A 137 0.75 6.47 -10.01
C PRO A 137 -0.07 5.59 -9.07
N ARG A 138 -1.36 5.92 -8.91
CA ARG A 138 -2.32 5.14 -8.10
C ARG A 138 -2.65 3.76 -8.70
N ALA A 139 -2.36 3.53 -9.97
CA ALA A 139 -2.60 2.26 -10.64
C ALA A 139 -1.35 1.37 -10.70
N ALA A 140 -0.20 1.87 -10.27
CA ALA A 140 1.09 1.17 -10.33
C ALA A 140 1.48 0.47 -9.01
N LEU A 141 0.49 0.14 -8.16
CA LEU A 141 0.74 -0.49 -6.86
C LEU A 141 1.40 -1.86 -7.01
N GLY A 142 0.94 -2.69 -7.93
CA GLY A 142 1.51 -4.01 -8.17
C GLY A 142 3.01 -3.94 -8.50
N LEU A 143 3.43 -2.95 -9.29
CA LEU A 143 4.85 -2.71 -9.58
C LEU A 143 5.61 -2.26 -8.33
N SER A 144 5.13 -1.22 -7.63
CA SER A 144 5.87 -0.65 -6.49
C SER A 144 6.01 -1.65 -5.34
N MET A 145 4.97 -2.41 -5.03
CA MET A 145 4.97 -3.47 -4.02
C MET A 145 5.93 -4.59 -4.41
N SER A 146 5.73 -5.18 -5.59
CA SER A 146 6.51 -6.36 -6.01
C SER A 146 7.99 -6.03 -6.17
N LEU A 147 8.33 -4.88 -6.76
CA LEU A 147 9.73 -4.45 -6.88
C LEU A 147 10.38 -4.21 -5.51
N THR A 148 9.62 -3.66 -4.54
CA THR A 148 10.11 -3.49 -3.18
C THR A 148 10.40 -4.85 -2.51
N LEU A 149 9.46 -5.80 -2.59
CA LEU A 149 9.62 -7.13 -2.03
C LEU A 149 10.79 -7.90 -2.67
N ILE A 150 10.87 -7.94 -4.00
CA ILE A 150 11.96 -8.62 -4.72
C ILE A 150 13.31 -7.96 -4.41
N THR A 151 13.36 -6.62 -4.29
CA THR A 151 14.59 -5.91 -3.90
C THR A 151 15.04 -6.31 -2.51
N LEU A 152 14.12 -6.31 -1.53
CA LEU A 152 14.44 -6.70 -0.16
C LEU A 152 14.88 -8.16 -0.05
N ASN A 153 14.26 -9.06 -0.82
CA ASN A 153 14.70 -10.45 -0.93
C ASN A 153 16.13 -10.55 -1.51
N LYS A 154 16.40 -9.94 -2.67
CA LYS A 154 17.73 -9.96 -3.30
C LYS A 154 18.83 -9.36 -2.42
N LEU A 155 18.47 -8.50 -1.47
CA LEU A 155 19.39 -7.94 -0.48
C LEU A 155 19.49 -8.76 0.81
N GLY A 156 18.76 -9.87 0.92
CA GLY A 156 18.82 -10.79 2.07
C GLY A 156 18.02 -10.35 3.30
N PHE A 157 17.00 -9.47 3.13
CA PHE A 157 16.10 -9.06 4.23
C PHE A 157 14.91 -9.99 4.41
N THR A 158 14.63 -10.86 3.44
CA THR A 158 13.58 -11.89 3.47
C THR A 158 14.12 -13.20 2.91
N SER A 159 13.44 -14.32 3.20
CA SER A 159 13.71 -15.62 2.58
C SER A 159 13.13 -15.68 1.16
N ASP A 160 13.46 -16.74 0.43
CA ASP A 160 12.96 -16.93 -0.94
C ASP A 160 11.46 -17.31 -0.98
N SER A 161 10.86 -17.71 0.15
CA SER A 161 9.43 -18.00 0.24
C SER A 161 8.56 -16.82 -0.19
N ILE A 162 9.04 -15.58 0.02
CA ILE A 162 8.31 -14.37 -0.42
C ILE A 162 8.14 -14.30 -1.93
N LEU A 163 9.07 -14.86 -2.70
CA LEU A 163 8.98 -14.90 -4.17
C LEU A 163 7.92 -15.92 -4.60
N ASP A 164 7.86 -17.08 -3.93
CA ASP A 164 6.85 -18.11 -4.17
C ASP A 164 5.45 -17.59 -3.82
N GLU A 165 5.31 -16.92 -2.68
CA GLU A 165 4.04 -16.29 -2.26
C GLU A 165 3.60 -15.19 -3.25
N LEU A 166 4.52 -14.37 -3.73
CA LEU A 166 4.24 -13.34 -4.72
C LEU A 166 3.81 -13.94 -6.05
N TYR A 167 4.43 -15.06 -6.47
CA TYR A 167 4.03 -15.78 -7.68
C TYR A 167 2.64 -16.42 -7.52
N TYR A 168 2.37 -17.06 -6.38
CA TYR A 168 1.06 -17.61 -6.08
C TYR A 168 -0.02 -16.51 -6.05
N SER A 169 0.30 -15.36 -5.45
CA SER A 169 -0.60 -14.20 -5.44
C SER A 169 -0.94 -13.70 -6.85
N PHE A 170 -0.01 -13.79 -7.81
CA PHE A 170 -0.31 -13.47 -9.21
C PHE A 170 -1.41 -14.37 -9.79
N GLU A 171 -1.34 -15.69 -9.54
CA GLU A 171 -2.33 -16.64 -10.05
C GLU A 171 -3.72 -16.39 -9.44
N GLU A 172 -3.80 -16.24 -8.11
CA GLU A 172 -5.05 -15.97 -7.40
C GLU A 172 -5.66 -14.60 -7.77
N LEU A 173 -4.85 -13.57 -7.89
CA LEU A 173 -5.32 -12.24 -8.31
C LEU A 173 -5.81 -12.24 -9.76
N THR A 174 -5.18 -13.01 -10.66
CA THR A 174 -5.64 -13.16 -12.04
C THR A 174 -7.04 -13.76 -12.07
N LYS A 175 -7.24 -14.88 -11.36
CA LYS A 175 -8.55 -15.52 -11.22
C LYS A 175 -9.59 -14.56 -10.63
N ARG A 176 -9.22 -13.82 -9.57
CA ARG A 176 -10.12 -12.89 -8.91
C ARG A 176 -10.47 -11.70 -9.81
N CYS A 177 -9.52 -11.20 -10.59
CA CYS A 177 -9.79 -10.16 -11.59
C CYS A 177 -10.77 -10.64 -12.66
N ASP A 178 -10.61 -11.88 -13.15
CA ASP A 178 -11.53 -12.46 -14.14
C ASP A 178 -12.95 -12.59 -13.57
N GLU A 179 -13.09 -13.06 -12.32
CA GLU A 179 -14.38 -13.19 -11.63
C GLU A 179 -15.10 -11.83 -11.44
N LEU A 180 -14.34 -10.73 -11.25
CA LEU A 180 -14.89 -9.42 -10.94
C LEU A 180 -14.90 -8.46 -12.14
N SER A 181 -14.53 -8.92 -13.35
CA SER A 181 -14.38 -8.06 -14.53
C SER A 181 -15.67 -7.80 -15.30
N ASP A 182 -16.71 -8.60 -15.12
CA ASP A 182 -17.90 -8.57 -15.98
C ASP A 182 -18.79 -7.32 -15.81
N CYS A 183 -18.67 -6.60 -14.69
CA CYS A 183 -19.51 -5.44 -14.35
C CYS A 183 -21.03 -5.69 -14.44
N GLU A 184 -21.47 -6.96 -14.31
CA GLU A 184 -22.90 -7.32 -14.28
C GLU A 184 -23.53 -7.00 -12.92
N ASP A 185 -24.87 -6.85 -12.88
CA ASP A 185 -25.61 -6.49 -11.65
C ASP A 185 -25.42 -7.48 -10.49
N LYS A 186 -25.09 -8.75 -10.75
CA LYS A 186 -24.82 -9.78 -9.74
C LYS A 186 -23.37 -9.78 -9.26
N ASN A 187 -22.49 -9.00 -9.89
CA ASN A 187 -21.09 -8.90 -9.47
C ASN A 187 -20.99 -8.26 -8.09
N PRO A 188 -20.29 -8.86 -7.11
CA PRO A 188 -20.22 -8.36 -5.74
C PRO A 188 -19.66 -6.91 -5.66
N ALA A 189 -18.71 -6.55 -6.53
CA ALA A 189 -18.15 -5.22 -6.57
C ALA A 189 -19.18 -4.19 -7.07
N VAL A 190 -20.02 -4.57 -8.06
CA VAL A 190 -21.11 -3.72 -8.57
C VAL A 190 -22.20 -3.56 -7.52
N ILE A 191 -22.58 -4.65 -6.84
CA ILE A 191 -23.55 -4.60 -5.74
C ILE A 191 -23.05 -3.66 -4.65
N LEU A 192 -21.82 -3.82 -4.17
CA LEU A 192 -21.26 -2.95 -3.15
C LEU A 192 -21.22 -1.48 -3.61
N ALA A 193 -20.78 -1.22 -4.84
CA ALA A 193 -20.73 0.12 -5.39
C ALA A 193 -22.12 0.79 -5.42
N ASN A 194 -23.15 0.05 -5.82
CA ASN A 194 -24.54 0.52 -5.82
C ASN A 194 -25.07 0.80 -4.41
N GLU A 195 -24.64 0.04 -3.43
CA GLU A 195 -25.06 0.21 -2.04
C GLU A 195 -24.42 1.44 -1.36
N ILE A 196 -23.18 1.77 -1.71
CA ILE A 196 -22.40 2.82 -1.02
C ILE A 196 -22.36 4.17 -1.76
N HIS A 197 -22.74 4.26 -3.03
CA HIS A 197 -22.48 5.44 -3.89
C HIS A 197 -23.06 6.76 -3.37
N THR A 198 -24.10 6.71 -2.52
CA THR A 198 -24.73 7.89 -1.89
C THR A 198 -24.35 8.07 -0.43
N MET A 199 -23.43 7.24 0.08
CA MET A 199 -23.04 7.24 1.49
C MET A 199 -21.60 7.74 1.66
N CYS A 200 -21.19 7.96 2.90
CA CYS A 200 -19.80 8.24 3.25
C CYS A 200 -19.20 6.99 3.92
N PRO A 201 -18.37 6.21 3.20
CA PRO A 201 -17.77 5.01 3.75
C PRO A 201 -16.74 5.31 4.84
N ILE A 202 -16.82 4.53 5.91
CA ILE A 202 -15.80 4.42 6.95
C ILE A 202 -15.27 2.99 6.91
N ILE A 203 -13.98 2.84 6.66
CA ILE A 203 -13.35 1.57 6.37
C ILE A 203 -12.50 1.18 7.57
N TYR A 204 -12.78 0.03 8.17
CA TYR A 204 -12.01 -0.51 9.28
C TYR A 204 -11.16 -1.69 8.84
N GLY A 205 -9.90 -1.67 9.24
CA GLY A 205 -8.97 -2.78 9.13
C GLY A 205 -8.29 -3.04 10.46
N SER A 206 -7.66 -4.20 10.61
CA SER A 206 -6.85 -4.54 11.78
C SER A 206 -5.43 -3.97 11.64
N GLU A 207 -4.83 -3.55 12.75
CA GLU A 207 -3.42 -3.11 12.80
C GLU A 207 -2.46 -4.21 12.31
N ASP A 208 -2.88 -5.46 12.42
CA ASP A 208 -2.03 -6.60 12.06
C ASP A 208 -1.79 -6.69 10.54
N LEU A 209 -2.86 -6.67 9.74
CA LEU A 209 -2.79 -6.89 8.28
C LEU A 209 -3.64 -5.89 7.49
N THR A 210 -4.93 -5.81 7.77
CA THR A 210 -5.91 -5.22 6.85
C THR A 210 -5.97 -3.68 6.89
N TRP A 211 -5.27 -3.01 7.83
CA TRP A 211 -5.20 -1.54 7.88
C TRP A 211 -4.68 -0.93 6.58
N VAL A 212 -3.70 -1.58 5.95
CA VAL A 212 -3.09 -1.08 4.70
C VAL A 212 -4.07 -1.17 3.54
N ALA A 213 -4.91 -2.20 3.51
CA ALA A 213 -6.01 -2.33 2.56
C ALA A 213 -7.10 -1.28 2.80
N ALA A 214 -7.42 -0.98 4.07
CA ALA A 214 -8.36 0.09 4.43
C ALA A 214 -7.87 1.46 3.97
N LEU A 215 -6.60 1.79 4.26
CA LEU A 215 -5.94 3.00 3.77
C LEU A 215 -5.97 3.08 2.24
N ARG A 216 -5.72 1.96 1.57
CA ARG A 216 -5.71 1.89 0.11
C ARG A 216 -7.10 2.07 -0.49
N LEU A 217 -8.11 1.34 0.02
CA LEU A 217 -9.49 1.44 -0.46
C LEU A 217 -10.03 2.86 -0.31
N ARG A 218 -9.79 3.52 0.83
CA ARG A 218 -10.11 4.93 1.01
C ARG A 218 -9.55 5.78 -0.13
N GLY A 219 -8.23 5.70 -0.38
CA GLY A 219 -7.59 6.49 -1.43
C GLY A 219 -8.15 6.19 -2.83
N GLN A 220 -8.54 4.95 -3.12
CA GLN A 220 -9.15 4.58 -4.40
C GLN A 220 -10.57 5.16 -4.56
N LEU A 221 -11.37 5.15 -3.52
CA LEU A 221 -12.69 5.78 -3.53
C LEU A 221 -12.58 7.29 -3.76
N GLU A 222 -11.65 7.96 -3.07
CA GLU A 222 -11.40 9.39 -3.22
C GLU A 222 -10.89 9.75 -4.63
N GLU A 223 -9.88 9.04 -5.12
CA GLU A 223 -9.22 9.38 -6.38
C GLU A 223 -9.99 8.94 -7.62
N ASN A 224 -10.66 7.79 -7.60
CA ASN A 224 -11.34 7.22 -8.77
C ASN A 224 -12.85 7.49 -8.77
N ALA A 225 -13.53 7.24 -7.64
CA ALA A 225 -14.97 7.44 -7.51
C ALA A 225 -15.36 8.89 -7.13
N LYS A 226 -14.40 9.76 -6.75
CA LYS A 226 -14.66 11.13 -6.24
C LYS A 226 -15.56 11.13 -5.01
N MET A 227 -15.43 10.12 -4.21
CA MET A 227 -16.23 9.83 -3.04
C MET A 227 -15.39 10.07 -1.80
N LEU A 228 -15.86 10.94 -0.89
CA LEU A 228 -15.18 11.13 0.39
C LEU A 228 -15.33 9.86 1.23
N ALA A 229 -14.21 9.34 1.73
CA ALA A 229 -14.15 8.17 2.57
C ALA A 229 -13.14 8.35 3.71
N PHE A 230 -13.32 7.61 4.78
CA PHE A 230 -12.42 7.62 5.93
C PHE A 230 -11.99 6.19 6.26
N HIS A 231 -10.91 6.03 7.01
CA HIS A 231 -10.51 4.73 7.54
C HIS A 231 -10.00 4.90 8.97
N HIS A 232 -10.12 3.85 9.75
CA HIS A 232 -9.50 3.74 11.05
C HIS A 232 -9.09 2.29 11.33
N ILE A 233 -8.38 2.06 12.41
CA ILE A 233 -7.67 0.81 12.70
C ILE A 233 -8.19 0.22 14.00
N ILE A 234 -8.46 -1.09 13.99
CA ILE A 234 -8.75 -1.88 15.19
C ILE A 234 -7.40 -2.41 15.73
N PRO A 235 -7.11 -2.29 17.04
CA PRO A 235 -8.04 -1.97 18.14
C PRO A 235 -8.15 -0.49 18.53
N GLU A 236 -7.38 0.42 17.96
CA GLU A 236 -7.33 1.84 18.37
C GLU A 236 -8.71 2.51 18.30
N GLN A 237 -9.51 2.21 17.27
CA GLN A 237 -10.88 2.69 17.10
C GLN A 237 -11.73 2.43 18.35
N ASN A 238 -11.57 1.29 19.00
CA ASN A 238 -12.33 0.93 20.21
C ASN A 238 -11.95 1.75 21.47
N HIS A 239 -10.87 2.52 21.43
CA HIS A 239 -10.41 3.35 22.54
C HIS A 239 -10.85 4.81 22.42
N ASN A 240 -11.39 5.22 21.28
CA ASN A 240 -11.76 6.62 21.01
C ASN A 240 -13.01 6.74 20.12
N GLU A 241 -12.94 6.35 18.85
CA GLU A 241 -13.99 6.62 17.86
C GLU A 241 -15.32 5.95 18.17
N ILE A 242 -15.32 4.79 18.85
CA ILE A 242 -16.54 4.07 19.22
C ILE A 242 -17.55 4.94 19.98
N GLU A 243 -17.09 5.85 20.82
CA GLU A 243 -17.93 6.80 21.56
C GLU A 243 -18.57 7.84 20.62
N GLY A 244 -17.88 8.17 19.54
CA GLY A 244 -18.38 9.11 18.52
C GLY A 244 -19.62 8.61 17.77
N TRP A 245 -19.84 7.30 17.73
CA TRP A 245 -21.02 6.70 17.13
C TRP A 245 -22.32 6.92 17.91
N SER A 246 -22.25 7.65 19.03
CA SER A 246 -23.41 8.10 19.81
C SER A 246 -23.92 9.48 19.42
N CYS A 247 -23.45 10.06 18.30
CA CYS A 247 -23.85 11.38 17.84
C CYS A 247 -25.22 11.37 17.11
N HIS A 248 -25.56 12.45 16.41
CA HIS A 248 -26.87 12.63 15.76
C HIS A 248 -27.24 11.50 14.79
N PRO A 249 -28.39 10.82 14.97
CA PRO A 249 -28.81 9.70 14.13
C PRO A 249 -28.87 10.02 12.64
N ASP A 250 -29.35 11.22 12.28
CA ASP A 250 -29.44 11.63 10.87
C ASP A 250 -28.07 11.72 10.20
N LEU A 251 -27.03 12.11 10.94
CA LEU A 251 -25.66 12.13 10.43
C LEU A 251 -25.14 10.71 10.24
N LEU A 252 -25.39 9.83 11.21
CA LEU A 252 -24.96 8.43 11.18
C LEU A 252 -25.65 7.64 10.07
N ALA A 253 -26.91 7.92 9.79
CA ALA A 253 -27.67 7.29 8.71
C ALA A 253 -27.04 7.53 7.32
N THR A 254 -26.24 8.60 7.14
CA THR A 254 -25.48 8.87 5.90
C THR A 254 -24.19 8.09 5.78
N LYS A 255 -23.78 7.37 6.80
CA LYS A 255 -22.53 6.60 6.84
C LYS A 255 -22.77 5.14 6.49
N CYS A 256 -21.77 4.50 5.94
CA CYS A 256 -21.68 3.04 5.90
C CYS A 256 -20.31 2.59 6.44
N ILE A 257 -20.28 1.41 7.01
CA ILE A 257 -19.04 0.81 7.48
C ILE A 257 -18.66 -0.34 6.55
N ILE A 258 -17.39 -0.39 6.17
CA ILE A 258 -16.78 -1.50 5.44
C ILE A 258 -15.74 -2.12 6.36
N TRP A 259 -15.97 -3.35 6.79
CA TRP A 259 -15.05 -4.15 7.60
C TRP A 259 -14.17 -4.97 6.66
N LEU A 260 -12.86 -4.72 6.69
CA LEU A 260 -11.88 -5.56 6.00
C LEU A 260 -11.34 -6.56 7.01
N ARG A 261 -11.48 -7.84 6.68
CA ARG A 261 -11.16 -8.94 7.58
C ARG A 261 -10.24 -9.93 6.88
N ASP A 262 -9.32 -10.49 7.63
CA ASP A 262 -8.47 -11.57 7.19
C ASP A 262 -8.42 -12.64 8.29
N GLU A 263 -8.37 -13.91 7.93
CA GLU A 263 -8.29 -15.01 8.90
C GLU A 263 -6.99 -15.03 9.69
N ASP A 264 -5.93 -14.42 9.13
CA ASP A 264 -4.63 -14.25 9.77
C ASP A 264 -4.54 -12.98 10.65
N ASP A 265 -5.59 -12.14 10.68
CA ASP A 265 -5.68 -11.07 11.68
C ASP A 265 -5.70 -11.66 13.10
N HIS A 266 -5.11 -10.94 14.05
CA HIS A 266 -5.07 -11.41 15.43
C HIS A 266 -6.50 -11.74 15.95
N PRO A 267 -6.76 -12.91 16.57
CA PRO A 267 -8.10 -13.34 16.99
C PRO A 267 -8.84 -12.34 17.89
N ARG A 268 -8.09 -11.53 18.66
CA ARG A 268 -8.69 -10.47 19.48
C ARG A 268 -9.16 -9.29 18.65
N SER A 269 -8.47 -8.97 17.54
CA SER A 269 -8.88 -7.93 16.59
C SER A 269 -10.17 -8.37 15.88
N LEU A 270 -10.25 -9.61 15.40
CA LEU A 270 -11.47 -10.18 14.82
C LEU A 270 -12.64 -10.16 15.79
N GLY A 271 -12.42 -10.59 17.04
CA GLY A 271 -13.45 -10.57 18.07
C GLY A 271 -13.93 -9.14 18.42
N ARG A 272 -13.03 -8.14 18.36
CA ARG A 272 -13.41 -6.73 18.52
C ARG A 272 -14.27 -6.24 17.37
N MET A 273 -13.93 -6.60 16.13
CA MET A 273 -14.74 -6.28 14.95
C MET A 273 -16.15 -6.86 15.07
N ASP A 274 -16.29 -8.13 15.53
CA ASP A 274 -17.59 -8.77 15.75
C ASP A 274 -18.46 -8.03 16.79
N VAL A 275 -17.86 -7.66 17.90
CA VAL A 275 -18.57 -6.94 18.96
C VAL A 275 -18.93 -5.52 18.50
N THR A 276 -17.99 -4.80 17.90
CA THR A 276 -18.21 -3.44 17.45
C THR A 276 -19.26 -3.37 16.33
N SER A 277 -19.20 -4.29 15.37
CA SER A 277 -20.21 -4.39 14.31
C SER A 277 -21.62 -4.55 14.86
N LYS A 278 -21.79 -5.42 15.86
CA LYS A 278 -23.10 -5.60 16.54
C LYS A 278 -23.54 -4.36 17.30
N LEU A 279 -22.63 -3.70 18.00
CA LEU A 279 -22.94 -2.47 18.75
C LEU A 279 -23.42 -1.35 17.82
N LEU A 280 -22.85 -1.26 16.61
CA LEU A 280 -23.15 -0.21 15.64
C LEU A 280 -24.32 -0.53 14.71
N GLU A 281 -24.87 -1.75 14.76
CA GLU A 281 -25.92 -2.22 13.84
C GLU A 281 -27.16 -1.32 13.79
N SER A 282 -27.56 -0.76 14.94
CA SER A 282 -28.72 0.15 15.03
C SER A 282 -28.38 1.62 14.81
N GLN A 283 -27.11 1.98 14.68
CA GLN A 283 -26.64 3.36 14.65
C GLN A 283 -26.21 3.82 13.27
N VAL A 284 -25.62 2.92 12.48
CA VAL A 284 -25.10 3.23 11.15
C VAL A 284 -26.10 2.83 10.06
N GLY A 285 -26.08 3.52 8.91
CA GLY A 285 -26.99 3.25 7.82
C GLY A 285 -26.83 1.85 7.23
N LYS A 286 -25.60 1.42 6.97
CA LYS A 286 -25.29 0.08 6.41
C LYS A 286 -23.91 -0.41 6.88
N GLN A 287 -23.75 -1.74 6.92
CA GLN A 287 -22.47 -2.38 7.18
C GLN A 287 -22.19 -3.47 6.15
N PHE A 288 -20.96 -3.58 5.71
CA PHE A 288 -20.47 -4.59 4.78
C PHE A 288 -19.24 -5.27 5.34
N GLN A 289 -19.07 -6.54 5.05
CA GLN A 289 -17.87 -7.31 5.39
C GLN A 289 -17.21 -7.83 4.10
N ILE A 290 -15.92 -7.66 4.01
CA ILE A 290 -15.07 -8.07 2.88
C ILE A 290 -13.89 -8.84 3.43
#